data_c910d5d1c73d548cdb633525dce394cb
#
_entry.id   c910d5d1c73d548cdb633525dce394cb
#
_cell.length_a   1.000
_cell.length_b   1.000
_cell.length_c   1.000
_cell.angle_alpha   90.00
_cell.angle_beta   90.00
_cell.angle_gamma   90.00
#
_symmetry.space_group_name_H-M   'P 1'
#
loop_
_entity.id
_entity.type
_entity.pdbx_description
1 polymer ?
#
loop_
_entity_poly.entity_id
_entity_poly.type
_entity_poly.pdbx_seq_one_letter_code
_entity_poly.pdbx_strand_id
1 'polypeptide(L)'
;TNYMMKTILKYKSVYQVAIDNGWAQRNPFANFKFHYEQAERGYLTMDELTRVMQKAMPSKRLEHIRDVFVFSCFTGLAYCDAQALTREHIITGSNNRPWLRTHRQKTSAPVDVPLLDVPLQILAKYEGYSGNDRLLPIPANQKCNDYLKEIAAICGIEKRLTFHLARHTFATTVTLTNGVPIESVSKMLGHRSLKTTQIYAKIVNDKLAEDMTNLSTRLQHLAM
;
A
#
# COMPACT_ATOMS: atom_id res chain seq x y z
N THR A 1 -5.28 -12.69 -18.92
CA THR A 1 -4.86 -14.06 -18.51
C THR A 1 -5.25 -14.34 -17.06
N ASN A 2 -4.83 -13.55 -16.07
CA ASN A 2 -5.14 -13.80 -14.65
C ASN A 2 -6.65 -13.75 -14.31
N TYR A 3 -7.42 -12.92 -15.00
CA TYR A 3 -8.88 -12.88 -14.82
C TYR A 3 -9.53 -14.18 -15.27
N MET A 4 -9.13 -14.71 -16.43
CA MET A 4 -9.59 -15.99 -16.96
C MET A 4 -9.28 -17.14 -15.99
N MET A 5 -8.05 -17.19 -15.45
CA MET A 5 -7.66 -18.20 -14.46
C MET A 5 -8.52 -18.16 -13.20
N LYS A 6 -8.83 -16.95 -12.69
CA LYS A 6 -9.73 -16.78 -11.53
C LYS A 6 -11.15 -17.23 -11.84
N THR A 7 -11.62 -16.99 -13.05
CA THR A 7 -12.96 -17.42 -13.50
C THR A 7 -13.04 -18.95 -13.59
N ILE A 8 -12.05 -19.58 -14.20
CA ILE A 8 -11.97 -21.06 -14.28
C ILE A 8 -11.89 -21.68 -12.88
N LEU A 9 -11.15 -21.05 -11.94
CA LEU A 9 -11.09 -21.54 -10.54
C LEU A 9 -12.47 -21.54 -9.88
N LYS A 10 -13.30 -20.51 -10.12
CA LYS A 10 -14.67 -20.47 -9.62
C LYS A 10 -15.53 -21.59 -10.20
N TYR A 11 -15.44 -21.83 -11.51
CA TYR A 11 -16.15 -22.95 -12.14
C TYR A 11 -15.67 -24.30 -11.59
N LYS A 12 -14.36 -24.48 -11.39
CA LYS A 12 -13.82 -25.70 -10.76
C LYS A 12 -14.45 -25.94 -9.38
N SER A 13 -14.61 -24.89 -8.57
CA SER A 13 -15.24 -25.00 -7.25
C SER A 13 -16.72 -25.35 -7.33
N VAL A 14 -17.48 -24.77 -8.28
CA VAL A 14 -18.90 -25.10 -8.51
C VAL A 14 -19.06 -26.55 -8.96
N TYR A 15 -18.20 -27.01 -9.89
CA TYR A 15 -18.22 -28.42 -10.32
C TYR A 15 -17.87 -29.40 -9.18
N GLN A 16 -16.99 -28.98 -8.26
CA GLN A 16 -16.72 -29.82 -7.09
C GLN A 16 -17.94 -30.00 -6.21
N VAL A 17 -18.68 -28.91 -5.94
CA VAL A 17 -19.96 -28.99 -5.20
C VAL A 17 -20.97 -29.88 -5.93
N ALA A 18 -21.06 -29.82 -7.26
CA ALA A 18 -21.95 -30.66 -8.05
C ALA A 18 -21.59 -32.16 -7.95
N ILE A 19 -20.29 -32.49 -7.88
CA ILE A 19 -19.83 -33.87 -7.67
C ILE A 19 -20.16 -34.32 -6.26
N ASP A 20 -19.89 -33.50 -5.25
CA ASP A 20 -20.15 -33.84 -3.84
C ASP A 20 -21.63 -34.08 -3.57
N ASN A 21 -22.54 -33.49 -4.36
CA ASN A 21 -23.96 -33.71 -4.32
C ASN A 21 -24.46 -34.80 -5.31
N GLY A 22 -23.59 -35.48 -6.04
CA GLY A 22 -23.98 -36.51 -7.00
C GLY A 22 -24.59 -36.01 -8.31
N TRP A 23 -24.56 -34.70 -8.58
CA TRP A 23 -25.12 -34.08 -9.80
C TRP A 23 -24.19 -34.15 -11.01
N ALA A 24 -22.91 -34.40 -10.78
CA ALA A 24 -21.91 -34.59 -11.83
C ALA A 24 -20.96 -35.74 -11.46
N GLN A 25 -20.51 -36.50 -12.48
CA GLN A 25 -19.66 -37.68 -12.24
C GLN A 25 -18.18 -37.31 -12.16
N ARG A 26 -17.72 -36.23 -12.84
CA ARG A 26 -16.32 -35.81 -12.85
C ARG A 26 -16.21 -34.31 -13.08
N ASN A 27 -15.10 -33.74 -12.59
CA ASN A 27 -14.79 -32.34 -12.79
C ASN A 27 -14.02 -32.16 -14.12
N PRO A 28 -14.56 -31.46 -15.13
CA PRO A 28 -13.89 -31.24 -16.41
C PRO A 28 -12.58 -30.40 -16.25
N PHE A 29 -12.46 -29.66 -15.14
CA PHE A 29 -11.27 -28.86 -14.82
C PHE A 29 -10.25 -29.57 -13.90
N ALA A 30 -10.42 -30.88 -13.62
CA ALA A 30 -9.54 -31.61 -12.71
C ALA A 30 -8.05 -31.49 -13.10
N ASN A 31 -7.75 -31.64 -14.39
CA ASN A 31 -6.40 -31.60 -14.93
C ASN A 31 -5.98 -30.22 -15.42
N PHE A 32 -6.80 -29.19 -15.23
CA PHE A 32 -6.46 -27.83 -15.67
C PHE A 32 -5.36 -27.24 -14.80
N LYS A 33 -4.21 -26.88 -15.41
CA LYS A 33 -3.07 -26.24 -14.74
C LYS A 33 -3.27 -24.73 -14.75
N PHE A 34 -3.31 -24.14 -13.56
CA PHE A 34 -3.44 -22.69 -13.40
C PHE A 34 -2.07 -22.02 -13.54
N HIS A 35 -1.92 -21.17 -14.55
CA HIS A 35 -0.77 -20.32 -14.74
C HIS A 35 -1.14 -18.86 -14.45
N TYR A 36 -0.54 -18.29 -13.42
CA TYR A 36 -0.72 -16.89 -13.09
C TYR A 36 0.51 -16.09 -13.51
N GLU A 37 0.31 -15.10 -14.36
CA GLU A 37 1.35 -14.13 -14.69
C GLU A 37 1.60 -13.26 -13.47
N GLN A 38 2.87 -13.09 -13.09
CA GLN A 38 3.25 -12.11 -12.08
C GLN A 38 3.09 -10.71 -12.69
N ALA A 39 2.07 -9.98 -12.26
CA ALA A 39 1.95 -8.58 -12.63
C ALA A 39 3.05 -7.79 -11.89
N GLU A 40 3.93 -7.15 -12.64
CA GLU A 40 4.84 -6.15 -12.07
C GLU A 40 4.00 -5.02 -11.50
N ARG A 41 4.08 -4.85 -10.20
CA ARG A 41 3.36 -3.80 -9.48
C ARG A 41 4.31 -2.63 -9.33
N GLY A 42 4.05 -1.55 -10.07
CA GLY A 42 4.83 -0.33 -9.95
C GLY A 42 4.73 0.30 -8.55
N TYR A 43 5.67 1.16 -8.27
CA TYR A 43 5.70 2.06 -7.10
C TYR A 43 6.32 3.39 -7.57
N LEU A 44 6.15 4.46 -6.81
CA LEU A 44 6.82 5.73 -7.09
C LEU A 44 8.24 5.68 -6.53
N THR A 45 9.20 6.15 -7.32
CA THR A 45 10.54 6.46 -6.80
C THR A 45 10.46 7.64 -5.83
N MET A 46 11.52 7.91 -5.07
CA MET A 46 11.55 9.07 -4.16
C MET A 46 11.41 10.39 -4.94
N ASP A 47 12.01 10.49 -6.12
CA ASP A 47 11.91 11.69 -6.98
C ASP A 47 10.48 11.89 -7.51
N GLU A 48 9.82 10.81 -7.93
CA GLU A 48 8.42 10.86 -8.38
C GLU A 48 7.49 11.27 -7.23
N LEU A 49 7.68 10.68 -6.04
CA LEU A 49 6.91 11.02 -4.84
C LEU A 49 7.12 12.48 -4.46
N THR A 50 8.37 12.94 -4.46
CA THR A 50 8.72 14.35 -4.18
C THR A 50 8.07 15.30 -5.18
N ARG A 51 8.07 14.96 -6.48
CA ARG A 51 7.36 15.75 -7.50
C ARG A 51 5.87 15.86 -7.22
N VAL A 52 5.22 14.74 -6.82
CA VAL A 52 3.79 14.77 -6.44
C VAL A 52 3.55 15.67 -5.23
N MET A 53 4.43 15.61 -4.23
CA MET A 53 4.30 16.41 -2.99
C MET A 53 4.48 17.90 -3.24
N GLN A 54 5.46 18.29 -4.06
CA GLN A 54 5.87 19.70 -4.23
C GLN A 54 5.12 20.42 -5.34
N LYS A 55 4.52 19.68 -6.28
CA LYS A 55 3.82 20.29 -7.42
C LYS A 55 2.61 21.08 -6.95
N ALA A 56 2.55 22.36 -7.31
CA ALA A 56 1.36 23.17 -7.12
C ALA A 56 0.21 22.61 -7.94
N MET A 57 -0.96 22.45 -7.32
CA MET A 57 -2.15 21.96 -8.00
C MET A 57 -3.05 23.10 -8.45
N PRO A 58 -3.63 23.03 -9.66
CA PRO A 58 -4.45 24.13 -10.22
C PRO A 58 -5.79 24.30 -9.52
N SER A 59 -6.18 23.38 -8.63
CA SER A 59 -7.43 23.48 -7.87
C SER A 59 -7.30 22.86 -6.49
N LYS A 60 -8.06 23.39 -5.50
CA LYS A 60 -8.14 22.84 -4.14
C LYS A 60 -8.59 21.37 -4.13
N ARG A 61 -9.42 20.96 -5.09
CA ARG A 61 -9.88 19.58 -5.24
C ARG A 61 -8.74 18.63 -5.58
N LEU A 62 -7.87 18.99 -6.52
CA LEU A 62 -6.69 18.19 -6.88
C LEU A 62 -5.67 18.19 -5.77
N GLU A 63 -5.45 19.34 -5.13
CA GLU A 63 -4.59 19.44 -3.97
C GLU A 63 -5.04 18.48 -2.86
N HIS A 64 -6.34 18.45 -2.57
CA HIS A 64 -6.91 17.56 -1.57
C HIS A 64 -6.66 16.08 -1.91
N ILE A 65 -6.91 15.66 -3.16
CA ILE A 65 -6.69 14.26 -3.56
C ILE A 65 -5.19 13.91 -3.57
N ARG A 66 -4.31 14.84 -3.95
CA ARG A 66 -2.86 14.69 -3.82
C ARG A 66 -2.48 14.43 -2.37
N ASP A 67 -2.97 15.22 -1.43
CA ASP A 67 -2.64 15.10 -0.01
C ASP A 67 -3.10 13.76 0.56
N VAL A 68 -4.31 13.31 0.22
CA VAL A 68 -4.83 12.00 0.61
C VAL A 68 -3.98 10.86 0.02
N PHE A 69 -3.56 10.99 -1.24
CA PHE A 69 -2.69 10.03 -1.89
C PHE A 69 -1.30 9.98 -1.21
N VAL A 70 -0.71 11.14 -0.94
CA VAL A 70 0.57 11.27 -0.21
C VAL A 70 0.44 10.69 1.20
N PHE A 71 -0.64 10.99 1.91
CA PHE A 71 -0.91 10.36 3.21
C PHE A 71 -0.88 8.83 3.12
N SER A 72 -1.49 8.26 2.09
CA SER A 72 -1.46 6.81 1.86
C SER A 72 -0.06 6.30 1.48
N CYS A 73 0.77 7.11 0.80
CA CYS A 73 2.16 6.78 0.51
C CYS A 73 3.04 6.73 1.78
N PHE A 74 2.67 7.44 2.83
CA PHE A 74 3.42 7.48 4.10
C PHE A 74 2.81 6.64 5.22
N THR A 75 1.62 6.07 5.03
CA THR A 75 0.96 5.21 6.02
C THR A 75 0.71 3.79 5.54
N GLY A 76 0.79 3.56 4.22
CA GLY A 76 0.51 2.26 3.62
C GLY A 76 -0.96 1.83 3.67
N LEU A 77 -1.88 2.70 4.08
CA LEU A 77 -3.29 2.37 4.18
C LEU A 77 -3.91 2.13 2.80
N ALA A 78 -4.83 1.18 2.74
CA ALA A 78 -5.69 1.03 1.58
C ALA A 78 -6.76 2.14 1.57
N TYR A 79 -7.36 2.39 0.42
CA TYR A 79 -8.41 3.41 0.26
C TYR A 79 -9.52 3.31 1.33
N CYS A 80 -10.10 2.11 1.50
CA CYS A 80 -11.18 1.89 2.45
C CYS A 80 -10.74 2.14 3.91
N ASP A 81 -9.53 1.71 4.26
CA ASP A 81 -8.97 1.89 5.60
C ASP A 81 -8.70 3.38 5.89
N ALA A 82 -8.13 4.12 4.91
CA ALA A 82 -7.90 5.56 5.03
C ALA A 82 -9.22 6.36 5.11
N GLN A 83 -10.25 5.97 4.33
CA GLN A 83 -11.55 6.61 4.33
C GLN A 83 -12.30 6.46 5.66
N ALA A 84 -12.07 5.36 6.36
CA ALA A 84 -12.73 5.05 7.63
C ALA A 84 -12.03 5.67 8.85
N LEU A 85 -10.90 6.35 8.68
CA LEU A 85 -10.15 6.90 9.81
C LEU A 85 -10.93 7.99 10.57
N THR A 86 -10.90 7.87 11.90
CA THR A 86 -11.41 8.84 12.86
C THR A 86 -10.31 9.28 13.83
N ARG A 87 -10.56 10.28 14.66
CA ARG A 87 -9.60 10.76 15.67
C ARG A 87 -9.19 9.68 16.66
N GLU A 88 -10.08 8.74 16.98
CA GLU A 88 -9.81 7.61 17.89
C GLU A 88 -8.71 6.68 17.39
N HIS A 89 -8.46 6.67 16.08
CA HIS A 89 -7.38 5.87 15.48
C HIS A 89 -5.99 6.49 15.69
N ILE A 90 -5.90 7.74 16.16
CA ILE A 90 -4.62 8.39 16.47
C ILE A 90 -4.37 8.30 17.96
N ILE A 91 -3.37 7.55 18.34
CA ILE A 91 -2.99 7.32 19.74
C ILE A 91 -1.56 7.80 20.00
N THR A 92 -1.24 8.04 21.26
CA THR A 92 0.15 8.28 21.67
C THR A 92 0.86 6.93 21.84
N GLY A 93 1.93 6.71 21.07
CA GLY A 93 2.75 5.51 21.17
C GLY A 93 3.76 5.54 22.31
N SER A 94 4.52 4.44 22.48
CA SER A 94 5.51 4.25 23.54
C SER A 94 6.66 5.28 23.53
N ASN A 95 6.94 5.87 22.38
CA ASN A 95 7.96 6.91 22.19
C ASN A 95 7.40 8.34 22.30
N ASN A 96 6.22 8.51 22.86
CA ASN A 96 5.46 9.77 22.97
C ASN A 96 5.19 10.45 21.61
N ARG A 97 5.23 9.70 20.52
CA ARG A 97 4.87 10.17 19.17
C ARG A 97 3.48 9.65 18.78
N PRO A 98 2.77 10.36 17.88
CA PRO A 98 1.49 9.89 17.36
C PRO A 98 1.64 8.61 16.55
N TRP A 99 0.76 7.65 16.80
CA TRP A 99 0.63 6.39 16.06
C TRP A 99 -0.77 6.29 15.50
N LEU A 100 -0.86 5.73 14.30
CA LEU A 100 -2.13 5.33 13.72
C LEU A 100 -2.36 3.85 14.04
N ARG A 101 -3.45 3.56 14.76
CA ARG A 101 -3.87 2.20 15.11
C ARG A 101 -5.26 1.94 14.57
N THR A 102 -5.38 0.91 13.75
CA THR A 102 -6.65 0.50 13.13
C THR A 102 -6.63 -0.98 12.76
N HIS A 103 -7.68 -1.45 12.13
CA HIS A 103 -7.77 -2.80 11.59
C HIS A 103 -8.07 -2.74 10.09
N ARG A 104 -7.48 -3.62 9.32
CA ARG A 104 -7.80 -3.74 7.89
C ARG A 104 -9.24 -4.21 7.71
N GLN A 105 -10.04 -3.46 6.98
CA GLN A 105 -11.43 -3.85 6.67
C GLN A 105 -11.52 -5.20 5.93
N LYS A 106 -10.56 -5.50 5.03
CA LYS A 106 -10.56 -6.74 4.23
C LYS A 106 -10.20 -7.99 5.02
N THR A 107 -9.39 -7.91 6.07
CA THR A 107 -8.78 -9.08 6.73
C THR A 107 -8.88 -9.05 8.23
N SER A 108 -9.41 -7.97 8.81
CA SER A 108 -9.44 -7.69 10.26
C SER A 108 -8.07 -7.79 10.95
N ALA A 109 -6.98 -7.72 10.16
CA ALA A 109 -5.64 -7.72 10.72
C ALA A 109 -5.34 -6.36 11.36
N PRO A 110 -4.66 -6.31 12.52
CA PRO A 110 -4.26 -5.05 13.13
C PRO A 110 -3.24 -4.32 12.27
N VAL A 111 -3.30 -3.00 12.30
CA VAL A 111 -2.40 -2.07 11.61
C VAL A 111 -1.95 -1.03 12.61
N ASP A 112 -0.66 -1.01 12.90
CA ASP A 112 0.00 -0.05 13.76
C ASP A 112 1.08 0.67 12.97
N VAL A 113 0.91 1.97 12.74
CA VAL A 113 1.85 2.79 11.94
C VAL A 113 2.30 3.99 12.75
N PRO A 114 3.59 4.09 13.12
CA PRO A 114 4.15 5.34 13.64
C PRO A 114 4.01 6.44 12.60
N LEU A 115 3.41 7.56 12.96
CA LEU A 115 3.22 8.67 12.01
C LEU A 115 4.50 9.49 11.89
N LEU A 116 4.95 9.64 10.64
CA LEU A 116 6.02 10.55 10.25
C LEU A 116 5.47 11.99 10.14
N ASP A 117 6.36 12.96 9.98
CA ASP A 117 5.98 14.38 9.94
C ASP A 117 5.03 14.70 8.77
N VAL A 118 5.23 14.11 7.59
CA VAL A 118 4.38 14.35 6.41
C VAL A 118 2.90 14.00 6.66
N PRO A 119 2.53 12.79 7.11
CA PRO A 119 1.13 12.51 7.44
C PRO A 119 0.60 13.38 8.59
N LEU A 120 1.42 13.78 9.56
CA LEU A 120 0.99 14.68 10.64
C LEU A 120 0.65 16.07 10.11
N GLN A 121 1.46 16.63 9.21
CA GLN A 121 1.18 17.91 8.55
C GLN A 121 -0.11 17.85 7.73
N ILE A 122 -0.35 16.75 7.03
CA ILE A 122 -1.59 16.55 6.27
C ILE A 122 -2.79 16.50 7.23
N LEU A 123 -2.72 15.75 8.33
CA LEU A 123 -3.81 15.69 9.32
C LEU A 123 -4.10 17.07 9.93
N ALA A 124 -3.06 17.82 10.28
CA ALA A 124 -3.21 19.20 10.80
C ALA A 124 -3.87 20.12 9.76
N LYS A 125 -3.51 20.01 8.47
CA LYS A 125 -4.12 20.80 7.39
C LYS A 125 -5.64 20.58 7.26
N TYR A 126 -6.11 19.36 7.54
CA TYR A 126 -7.51 18.97 7.41
C TYR A 126 -8.25 18.93 8.77
N GLU A 127 -7.64 19.42 9.83
CA GLU A 127 -8.29 19.51 11.14
C GLU A 127 -9.53 20.40 11.06
N GLY A 128 -10.68 19.85 11.50
CA GLY A 128 -11.97 20.57 11.45
C GLY A 128 -12.62 20.67 10.06
N TYR A 129 -12.00 20.12 9.01
CA TYR A 129 -12.54 20.22 7.64
C TYR A 129 -13.78 19.34 7.40
N SER A 130 -13.90 18.19 8.05
CA SER A 130 -15.05 17.32 7.89
C SER A 130 -16.05 17.54 9.01
N GLY A 131 -17.29 17.89 8.67
CA GLY A 131 -18.41 17.94 9.61
C GLY A 131 -18.82 16.58 10.18
N ASN A 132 -18.01 15.54 9.96
CA ASN A 132 -18.13 14.21 10.53
C ASN A 132 -16.80 13.83 11.19
N ASP A 133 -16.79 12.81 12.06
CA ASP A 133 -15.60 12.38 12.84
C ASP A 133 -14.43 11.87 12.00
N ARG A 134 -14.50 11.91 10.67
CA ARG A 134 -13.44 11.42 9.79
C ARG A 134 -12.25 12.38 9.77
N LEU A 135 -11.05 11.81 9.84
CA LEU A 135 -9.79 12.57 9.78
C LEU A 135 -9.55 13.23 8.43
N LEU A 136 -9.92 12.53 7.34
CA LEU A 136 -9.71 12.99 5.98
C LEU A 136 -11.01 12.86 5.17
N PRO A 137 -11.45 13.90 4.46
CA PRO A 137 -12.64 13.86 3.62
C PRO A 137 -12.30 13.19 2.27
N ILE A 138 -12.32 11.86 2.23
CA ILE A 138 -11.96 11.07 1.04
C ILE A 138 -13.21 10.79 0.20
N PRO A 139 -13.29 11.30 -1.05
CA PRO A 139 -14.40 11.01 -1.97
C PRO A 139 -14.46 9.54 -2.38
N ALA A 140 -15.48 9.15 -3.13
CA ALA A 140 -15.60 7.81 -3.68
C ALA A 140 -14.37 7.40 -4.50
N ASN A 141 -13.96 6.13 -4.39
CA ASN A 141 -12.72 5.60 -4.95
C ASN A 141 -12.56 5.85 -6.46
N GLN A 142 -13.66 5.73 -7.21
CA GLN A 142 -13.64 6.00 -8.66
C GLN A 142 -13.24 7.47 -8.91
N LYS A 143 -13.87 8.40 -8.20
CA LYS A 143 -13.59 9.84 -8.32
C LYS A 143 -12.14 10.17 -7.93
N CYS A 144 -11.64 9.55 -6.87
CA CYS A 144 -10.22 9.69 -6.48
C CYS A 144 -9.29 9.20 -7.61
N ASN A 145 -9.58 8.03 -8.21
CA ASN A 145 -8.77 7.49 -9.29
C ASN A 145 -8.78 8.36 -10.55
N ASP A 146 -9.88 9.04 -10.86
CA ASP A 146 -9.95 9.95 -12.00
C ASP A 146 -9.09 11.19 -11.75
N TYR A 147 -9.14 11.78 -10.55
CA TYR A 147 -8.26 12.89 -10.19
C TYR A 147 -6.79 12.49 -10.09
N LEU A 148 -6.50 11.28 -9.66
CA LEU A 148 -5.12 10.77 -9.63
C LEU A 148 -4.51 10.63 -11.04
N LYS A 149 -5.31 10.36 -12.08
CA LYS A 149 -4.84 10.41 -13.47
C LYS A 149 -4.44 11.83 -13.87
N GLU A 150 -5.25 12.83 -13.52
CA GLU A 150 -4.97 14.24 -13.79
C GLU A 150 -3.69 14.69 -13.03
N ILE A 151 -3.55 14.33 -11.76
CA ILE A 151 -2.36 14.61 -10.96
C ILE A 151 -1.11 13.96 -11.57
N ALA A 152 -1.20 12.71 -12.05
CA ALA A 152 -0.10 12.04 -12.73
C ALA A 152 0.37 12.83 -13.96
N ALA A 153 -0.57 13.28 -14.81
CA ALA A 153 -0.26 14.09 -15.98
C ALA A 153 0.41 15.43 -15.60
N ILE A 154 -0.12 16.15 -14.61
CA ILE A 154 0.44 17.42 -14.11
C ILE A 154 1.87 17.22 -13.56
N CYS A 155 2.15 16.08 -12.91
CA CYS A 155 3.45 15.78 -12.34
C CYS A 155 4.43 15.13 -13.32
N GLY A 156 4.02 14.87 -14.58
CA GLY A 156 4.86 14.16 -15.56
C GLY A 156 5.19 12.75 -15.13
N ILE A 157 4.21 12.01 -14.58
CA ILE A 157 4.34 10.62 -14.11
C ILE A 157 3.56 9.72 -15.05
N GLU A 158 4.25 8.82 -15.74
CA GLU A 158 3.63 7.86 -16.68
C GLU A 158 2.91 6.72 -15.96
N LYS A 159 3.30 6.44 -14.70
CA LYS A 159 2.69 5.40 -13.88
C LYS A 159 1.26 5.76 -13.50
N ARG A 160 0.37 4.76 -13.54
CA ARG A 160 -1.02 4.96 -13.10
C ARG A 160 -1.07 5.13 -11.59
N LEU A 161 -1.30 6.34 -11.10
CA LEU A 161 -1.51 6.60 -9.68
C LEU A 161 -2.81 5.97 -9.20
N THR A 162 -2.73 5.21 -8.11
CA THR A 162 -3.85 4.58 -7.42
C THR A 162 -3.51 4.42 -5.94
N PHE A 163 -4.50 4.26 -5.06
CA PHE A 163 -4.23 3.96 -3.65
C PHE A 163 -3.45 2.65 -3.47
N HIS A 164 -3.57 1.72 -4.42
CA HIS A 164 -2.76 0.51 -4.38
C HIS A 164 -1.28 0.81 -4.68
N LEU A 165 -1.03 1.69 -5.64
CA LEU A 165 0.32 2.18 -5.92
C LEU A 165 0.90 2.94 -4.70
N ALA A 166 0.11 3.78 -4.03
CA ALA A 166 0.53 4.47 -2.81
C ALA A 166 1.00 3.49 -1.73
N ARG A 167 0.25 2.41 -1.52
CA ARG A 167 0.64 1.35 -0.59
C ARG A 167 1.92 0.60 -1.01
N HIS A 168 2.13 0.39 -2.31
CA HIS A 168 3.39 -0.16 -2.82
C HIS A 168 4.55 0.81 -2.61
N THR A 169 4.33 2.10 -2.84
CA THR A 169 5.29 3.17 -2.58
C THR A 169 5.68 3.24 -1.11
N PHE A 170 4.71 3.12 -0.20
CA PHE A 170 5.00 3.00 1.24
C PHE A 170 5.92 1.82 1.53
N ALA A 171 5.54 0.62 1.07
CA ALA A 171 6.30 -0.59 1.35
C ALA A 171 7.71 -0.55 0.77
N THR A 172 7.89 -0.02 -0.43
CA THR A 172 9.17 -0.01 -1.13
C THR A 172 9.95 1.25 -0.83
N THR A 173 9.49 2.40 -1.36
CA THR A 173 10.23 3.67 -1.37
C THR A 173 10.34 4.30 0.01
N VAL A 174 9.25 4.30 0.79
CA VAL A 174 9.23 4.99 2.08
C VAL A 174 9.83 4.12 3.19
N THR A 175 9.70 2.80 3.12
CA THR A 175 10.13 1.92 4.22
C THR A 175 11.33 1.02 3.87
N LEU A 176 11.19 0.03 3.00
CA LEU A 176 12.24 -0.96 2.74
C LEU A 176 13.53 -0.32 2.21
N THR A 177 13.45 0.62 1.27
CA THR A 177 14.63 1.33 0.74
C THR A 177 15.34 2.15 1.82
N ASN A 178 14.62 2.62 2.83
CA ASN A 178 15.18 3.35 3.98
C ASN A 178 15.54 2.46 5.18
N GLY A 179 15.72 1.15 4.99
CA GLY A 179 16.24 0.27 6.02
C GLY A 179 15.22 -0.27 7.02
N VAL A 180 13.92 -0.01 6.85
CA VAL A 180 12.91 -0.57 7.74
C VAL A 180 12.82 -2.09 7.52
N PRO A 181 12.94 -2.93 8.57
CA PRO A 181 12.84 -4.38 8.45
C PRO A 181 11.51 -4.82 7.84
N ILE A 182 11.55 -5.86 7.01
CA ILE A 182 10.37 -6.36 6.30
C ILE A 182 9.25 -6.83 7.24
N GLU A 183 9.60 -7.33 8.42
CA GLU A 183 8.68 -7.75 9.47
C GLU A 183 7.89 -6.54 10.00
N SER A 184 8.57 -5.41 10.21
CA SER A 184 7.93 -4.16 10.63
C SER A 184 7.02 -3.62 9.54
N VAL A 185 7.47 -3.65 8.26
CA VAL A 185 6.65 -3.26 7.11
C VAL A 185 5.41 -4.15 7.01
N SER A 186 5.55 -5.46 7.21
CA SER A 186 4.45 -6.42 7.19
C SER A 186 3.38 -6.10 8.24
N LYS A 187 3.80 -5.75 9.48
CA LYS A 187 2.89 -5.31 10.56
C LYS A 187 2.18 -4.01 10.21
N MET A 188 2.92 -2.98 9.77
CA MET A 188 2.34 -1.70 9.36
C MET A 188 1.34 -1.85 8.21
N LEU A 189 1.59 -2.80 7.30
CA LEU A 189 0.66 -3.12 6.22
C LEU A 189 -0.52 -4.02 6.66
N GLY A 190 -0.53 -4.58 7.85
CA GLY A 190 -1.55 -5.54 8.30
C GLY A 190 -1.59 -6.79 7.42
N HIS A 191 -0.44 -7.32 7.03
CA HIS A 191 -0.35 -8.60 6.33
C HIS A 191 -0.34 -9.76 7.32
N ARG A 192 -1.22 -10.75 7.10
CA ARG A 192 -1.26 -11.96 7.93
C ARG A 192 -0.06 -12.89 7.70
N SER A 193 0.62 -12.75 6.56
CA SER A 193 1.77 -13.57 6.18
C SER A 193 2.87 -12.69 5.61
N LEU A 194 4.09 -12.88 6.09
CA LEU A 194 5.30 -12.21 5.61
C LEU A 194 5.52 -12.45 4.11
N LYS A 195 5.11 -13.62 3.59
CA LYS A 195 5.16 -13.95 2.16
C LYS A 195 4.47 -12.91 1.28
N THR A 196 3.39 -12.29 1.80
CA THR A 196 2.69 -11.20 1.09
C THR A 196 3.54 -9.93 0.98
N THR A 197 4.45 -9.70 1.92
CA THR A 197 5.36 -8.55 1.94
C THR A 197 6.63 -8.81 1.13
N GLN A 198 7.04 -10.07 1.00
CA GLN A 198 8.24 -10.48 0.25
C GLN A 198 8.20 -10.10 -1.24
N ILE A 199 7.02 -9.83 -1.80
CA ILE A 199 6.89 -9.30 -3.16
C ILE A 199 7.61 -7.96 -3.33
N TYR A 200 7.72 -7.17 -2.27
CA TYR A 200 8.41 -5.87 -2.27
C TYR A 200 9.93 -6.04 -2.10
N ALA A 201 10.38 -7.06 -1.38
CA ALA A 201 11.80 -7.31 -1.16
C ALA A 201 12.56 -7.64 -2.45
N LYS A 202 11.90 -8.25 -3.44
CA LYS A 202 12.51 -8.55 -4.75
C LYS A 202 12.90 -7.31 -5.55
N ILE A 203 12.37 -6.16 -5.19
CA ILE A 203 12.55 -4.89 -5.90
C ILE A 203 13.79 -4.13 -5.38
N VAL A 204 14.36 -4.56 -4.24
CA VAL A 204 15.43 -3.83 -3.52
C VAL A 204 16.78 -4.53 -3.69
N ASN A 205 17.12 -4.97 -4.91
CA ASN A 205 18.45 -5.58 -5.16
C ASN A 205 19.61 -4.58 -4.92
N ASP A 206 19.39 -3.29 -5.20
CA ASP A 206 20.41 -2.24 -4.98
C ASP A 206 20.75 -2.07 -3.49
N LYS A 207 19.81 -2.42 -2.61
CA LYS A 207 20.02 -2.35 -1.16
C LYS A 207 21.04 -3.36 -0.64
N LEU A 208 21.18 -4.52 -1.28
CA LEU A 208 22.16 -5.51 -0.83
C LEU A 208 23.60 -4.95 -0.86
N ALA A 209 23.94 -4.22 -1.92
CA ALA A 209 25.24 -3.58 -2.04
C ALA A 209 25.43 -2.48 -0.99
N GLU A 210 24.38 -1.68 -0.74
CA GLU A 210 24.40 -0.63 0.28
C GLU A 210 24.49 -1.20 1.70
N ASP A 211 23.72 -2.24 2.03
CA ASP A 211 23.75 -2.92 3.32
C ASP A 211 25.15 -3.53 3.59
N MET A 212 25.77 -4.15 2.57
CA MET A 212 27.13 -4.67 2.69
C MET A 212 28.18 -3.57 2.83
N THR A 213 28.01 -2.43 2.17
CA THR A 213 28.89 -1.26 2.34
C THR A 213 28.80 -0.70 3.75
N ASN A 214 27.56 -0.55 4.26
CA ASN A 214 27.31 -0.10 5.62
C ASN A 214 27.87 -1.07 6.68
N LEU A 215 27.74 -2.38 6.43
CA LEU A 215 28.32 -3.42 7.29
C LEU A 215 29.85 -3.33 7.26
N SER A 216 30.45 -3.21 6.09
CA SER A 216 31.90 -3.06 5.94
C SER A 216 32.43 -1.86 6.72
N THR A 217 31.76 -0.71 6.63
CA THR A 217 32.12 0.49 7.38
C THR A 217 32.04 0.26 8.89
N ARG A 218 30.99 -0.42 9.37
CA ARG A 218 30.85 -0.75 10.81
C ARG A 218 31.91 -1.72 11.31
N LEU A 219 32.41 -2.60 10.45
CA LEU A 219 33.41 -3.62 10.80
C LEU A 219 34.85 -3.18 10.50
N GLN A 220 35.10 -1.98 9.98
CA GLN A 220 36.45 -1.49 9.67
C GLN A 220 37.43 -1.59 10.85
N HIS A 221 36.93 -1.44 12.10
CA HIS A 221 37.75 -1.55 13.31
C HIS A 221 38.21 -2.99 13.61
N LEU A 222 37.65 -3.99 12.92
CA LEU A 222 38.05 -5.41 13.03
C LEU A 222 39.05 -5.83 11.96
N ALA A 223 39.30 -4.98 10.97
CA ALA A 223 40.33 -5.25 9.95
C ALA A 223 41.69 -5.00 10.59
N MET A 224 42.51 -6.08 10.73
CA MET A 224 43.90 -6.03 11.18
C MET A 224 44.81 -5.61 10.04
#